data_4ee4a6b4c0ab89850aa80c25ed76fdbb
#
_entry.id   4ee4a6b4c0ab89850aa80c25ed76fdbb
#
_cell.length_a   1.000
_cell.length_b   1.000
_cell.length_c   1.000
_cell.angle_alpha   90.00
_cell.angle_beta   90.00
_cell.angle_gamma   90.00
#
_symmetry.space_group_name_H-M   'P 1'
#
loop_
_entity.id
_entity.type
_entity.pdbx_description
1 polymer ?
#
loop_
_entity_poly.entity_id
_entity_poly.type
_entity_poly.pdbx_seq_one_letter_code
_entity_poly.pdbx_strand_id
1 'polypeptide(L)'
;MGAVLLFVALPFLWMAYAAFMPKEAVYSGELFSKVGFSLENVRGLEKEGFWGRLLFSLALSSGVVLLQLFTALLAAYALRAGLGLLPFYLVLMAVPAELLLVPLYGILKSLSLLDTVLALLLPFAASPFVIYLVYQAMRAVPEELLEAARLDGAGHRVLLFRILFPLTRPTLVAAGVLSFAAHWNLVLYPRVVVSDPRFWTVQTWLTDLQRKYPTDWGLLSAAALLSVLPIALLYLVFERRVVATFEEGLKG
;
A
#
# COMPACT_ATOMS: atom_id res chain seq x y z
N MET A 1 15.09 -23.26 -11.93
CA MET A 1 14.46 -22.48 -10.86
C MET A 1 15.48 -21.67 -10.05
N GLY A 2 16.58 -22.25 -9.55
CA GLY A 2 17.61 -21.53 -8.79
C GLY A 2 18.29 -20.35 -9.52
N ALA A 3 18.62 -20.49 -10.80
CA ALA A 3 19.26 -19.44 -11.60
C ALA A 3 18.32 -18.20 -11.78
N VAL A 4 17.02 -18.43 -11.96
CA VAL A 4 16.03 -17.34 -12.08
C VAL A 4 15.90 -16.60 -10.75
N LEU A 5 15.84 -17.33 -9.63
CA LEU A 5 15.80 -16.73 -8.30
C LEU A 5 17.05 -15.89 -8.01
N LEU A 6 18.25 -16.41 -8.37
CA LEU A 6 19.50 -15.69 -8.21
C LEU A 6 19.51 -14.40 -9.06
N PHE A 7 19.06 -14.48 -10.31
CA PHE A 7 18.99 -13.33 -11.21
C PHE A 7 18.04 -12.23 -10.68
N VAL A 8 16.88 -12.62 -10.16
CA VAL A 8 15.91 -11.67 -9.55
C VAL A 8 16.44 -11.10 -8.25
N ALA A 9 17.17 -11.87 -7.43
CA ALA A 9 17.72 -11.40 -6.17
C ALA A 9 18.95 -10.47 -6.34
N LEU A 10 19.65 -10.55 -7.47
CA LEU A 10 20.91 -9.83 -7.71
C LEU A 10 20.83 -8.32 -7.51
N PRO A 11 19.81 -7.59 -8.02
CA PRO A 11 19.68 -6.15 -7.76
C PRO A 11 19.43 -5.83 -6.29
N PHE A 12 18.73 -6.66 -5.56
CA PHE A 12 18.50 -6.47 -4.11
C PHE A 12 19.76 -6.74 -3.29
N LEU A 13 20.53 -7.76 -3.67
CA LEU A 13 21.84 -8.04 -3.07
C LEU A 13 22.82 -6.91 -3.35
N TRP A 14 22.80 -6.35 -4.56
CA TRP A 14 23.58 -5.16 -4.90
C TRP A 14 23.20 -3.97 -4.05
N MET A 15 21.90 -3.67 -3.92
CA MET A 15 21.41 -2.59 -3.06
C MET A 15 21.85 -2.79 -1.61
N ALA A 16 21.73 -4.01 -1.08
CA ALA A 16 22.15 -4.31 0.28
C ALA A 16 23.67 -4.12 0.44
N TYR A 17 24.45 -4.56 -0.52
CA TYR A 17 25.89 -4.37 -0.53
C TYR A 17 26.25 -2.88 -0.57
N ALA A 18 25.73 -2.12 -1.53
CA ALA A 18 26.00 -0.70 -1.68
C ALA A 18 25.54 0.13 -0.47
N ALA A 19 24.44 -0.24 0.19
CA ALA A 19 23.92 0.43 1.38
C ALA A 19 24.91 0.40 2.56
N PHE A 20 25.71 -0.67 2.67
CA PHE A 20 26.66 -0.88 3.76
C PHE A 20 28.12 -0.69 3.34
N MET A 21 28.40 -0.22 2.12
CA MET A 21 29.74 0.13 1.69
C MET A 21 30.21 1.44 2.30
N PRO A 22 31.52 1.58 2.60
CA PRO A 22 32.13 2.87 2.89
C PRO A 22 31.97 3.82 1.70
N LYS A 23 31.68 5.10 1.95
CA LYS A 23 31.47 6.11 0.91
C LYS A 23 32.63 6.21 -0.08
N GLU A 24 33.85 6.15 0.43
CA GLU A 24 35.08 6.22 -0.38
C GLU A 24 35.16 5.12 -1.43
N ALA A 25 34.72 3.89 -1.09
CA ALA A 25 34.72 2.75 -2.01
C ALA A 25 33.68 2.91 -3.14
N VAL A 26 32.53 3.54 -2.84
CA VAL A 26 31.49 3.83 -3.84
C VAL A 26 31.98 4.86 -4.87
N TYR A 27 32.70 5.91 -4.42
CA TYR A 27 33.18 6.96 -5.30
C TYR A 27 34.45 6.60 -6.09
N SER A 28 35.33 5.73 -5.54
CA SER A 28 36.55 5.33 -6.21
C SER A 28 36.35 4.30 -7.32
N GLY A 29 35.17 3.73 -7.46
CA GLY A 29 34.89 2.64 -8.38
C GLY A 29 35.51 1.30 -7.97
N GLU A 30 36.18 1.25 -6.83
CA GLU A 30 36.81 0.04 -6.27
C GLU A 30 35.79 -0.84 -5.52
N LEU A 31 34.68 -1.11 -6.17
CA LEU A 31 33.50 -1.75 -5.58
C LEU A 31 33.77 -3.12 -4.95
N PHE A 32 34.83 -3.80 -5.36
CA PHE A 32 35.17 -5.14 -4.89
C PHE A 32 36.51 -5.24 -4.15
N SER A 33 37.33 -4.20 -4.19
CA SER A 33 38.69 -4.23 -3.60
C SER A 33 38.73 -3.76 -2.15
N LYS A 34 37.83 -2.86 -1.75
CA LYS A 34 37.68 -2.40 -0.36
C LYS A 34 36.40 -2.97 0.24
N VAL A 35 36.43 -4.23 0.61
CA VAL A 35 35.31 -4.87 1.35
C VAL A 35 35.34 -4.34 2.78
N GLY A 36 34.41 -3.42 3.09
CA GLY A 36 34.21 -2.89 4.43
C GLY A 36 32.75 -2.76 4.75
N PHE A 37 32.35 -3.05 5.98
CA PHE A 37 30.99 -2.79 6.47
C PHE A 37 30.98 -1.41 7.14
N SER A 38 30.10 -0.51 6.66
CA SER A 38 29.92 0.82 7.21
C SER A 38 28.45 1.15 7.41
N LEU A 39 28.13 1.83 8.49
CA LEU A 39 26.79 2.37 8.76
C LEU A 39 26.67 3.85 8.39
N GLU A 40 27.66 4.42 7.71
CA GLU A 40 27.68 5.85 7.37
C GLU A 40 26.50 6.25 6.49
N ASN A 41 26.13 5.43 5.52
CA ASN A 41 24.98 5.70 4.65
C ASN A 41 23.68 5.69 5.46
N VAL A 42 23.50 4.74 6.37
CA VAL A 42 22.31 4.66 7.25
C VAL A 42 22.28 5.87 8.20
N ARG A 43 23.42 6.28 8.78
CA ARG A 43 23.50 7.51 9.60
C ARG A 43 23.28 8.77 8.76
N GLY A 44 23.69 8.76 7.49
CA GLY A 44 23.39 9.83 6.55
C GLY A 44 21.89 10.05 6.34
N LEU A 45 21.11 8.97 6.31
CA LEU A 45 19.66 9.03 6.20
C LEU A 45 18.98 9.73 7.39
N GLU A 46 19.53 9.57 8.58
CA GLU A 46 19.02 10.26 9.78
C GLU A 46 19.12 11.78 9.62
N LYS A 47 20.27 12.28 9.12
CA LYS A 47 20.48 13.71 8.85
C LYS A 47 19.53 14.26 7.79
N GLU A 48 19.10 13.42 6.83
CA GLU A 48 18.13 13.78 5.79
C GLU A 48 16.67 13.59 6.25
N GLY A 49 16.44 13.19 7.51
CA GLY A 49 15.09 13.05 8.09
C GLY A 49 14.29 11.85 7.60
N PHE A 50 14.96 10.79 7.17
CA PHE A 50 14.35 9.56 6.64
C PHE A 50 13.33 8.93 7.61
N TRP A 51 13.69 8.77 8.88
CA TRP A 51 12.86 8.06 9.86
C TRP A 51 11.51 8.72 10.09
N GLY A 52 11.46 10.06 10.11
CA GLY A 52 10.22 10.81 10.22
C GLY A 52 9.30 10.55 9.02
N ARG A 53 9.86 10.51 7.80
CA ARG A 53 9.10 10.24 6.57
C ARG A 53 8.65 8.79 6.47
N LEU A 54 9.48 7.85 6.93
CA LEU A 54 9.12 6.44 7.02
C LEU A 54 7.91 6.24 7.94
N LEU A 55 7.97 6.80 9.16
CA LEU A 55 6.87 6.74 10.13
C LEU A 55 5.61 7.42 9.62
N PHE A 56 5.75 8.59 9.00
CA PHE A 56 4.62 9.30 8.39
C PHE A 56 3.96 8.45 7.31
N SER A 57 4.74 7.84 6.42
CA SER A 57 4.22 6.96 5.35
C SER A 57 3.56 5.71 5.90
N LEU A 58 4.12 5.10 6.95
CA LEU A 58 3.50 3.97 7.65
C LEU A 58 2.15 4.35 8.24
N ALA A 59 2.08 5.48 8.94
CA ALA A 59 0.85 5.96 9.55
C ALA A 59 -0.21 6.30 8.48
N LEU A 60 0.20 7.02 7.42
CA LEU A 60 -0.67 7.40 6.32
C LEU A 60 -1.23 6.18 5.58
N SER A 61 -0.36 5.26 5.13
CA SER A 61 -0.80 4.06 4.41
C SER A 61 -1.67 3.17 5.27
N SER A 62 -1.34 3.01 6.56
CA SER A 62 -2.19 2.26 7.50
C SER A 62 -3.54 2.94 7.70
N GLY A 63 -3.58 4.27 7.83
CA GLY A 63 -4.81 5.04 7.93
C GLY A 63 -5.72 4.89 6.71
N VAL A 64 -5.15 4.95 5.50
CA VAL A 64 -5.87 4.68 4.25
C VAL A 64 -6.43 3.27 4.23
N VAL A 65 -5.63 2.25 4.57
CA VAL A 65 -6.08 0.85 4.61
C VAL A 65 -7.26 0.68 5.57
N LEU A 66 -7.17 1.22 6.78
CA LEU A 66 -8.25 1.12 7.76
C LEU A 66 -9.55 1.75 7.25
N LEU A 67 -9.47 2.93 6.63
CA LEU A 67 -10.63 3.59 6.02
C LEU A 67 -11.19 2.77 4.85
N GLN A 68 -10.34 2.25 3.97
CA GLN A 68 -10.77 1.44 2.83
C GLN A 68 -11.44 0.14 3.29
N LEU A 69 -10.89 -0.56 4.28
CA LEU A 69 -11.50 -1.79 4.79
C LEU A 69 -12.83 -1.52 5.48
N PHE A 70 -12.92 -0.42 6.23
CA PHE A 70 -14.16 -0.02 6.87
C PHE A 70 -15.24 0.34 5.85
N THR A 71 -14.94 1.20 4.88
CA THR A 71 -15.88 1.59 3.82
C THR A 71 -16.25 0.41 2.94
N ALA A 72 -15.28 -0.47 2.62
CA ALA A 72 -15.53 -1.66 1.83
C ALA A 72 -16.44 -2.67 2.54
N LEU A 73 -16.26 -2.86 3.85
CA LEU A 73 -17.13 -3.75 4.64
C LEU A 73 -18.60 -3.30 4.57
N LEU A 74 -18.85 -1.99 4.74
CA LEU A 74 -20.18 -1.42 4.71
C LEU A 74 -20.79 -1.44 3.30
N ALA A 75 -20.00 -1.01 2.29
CA ALA A 75 -20.44 -0.96 0.90
C ALA A 75 -20.72 -2.36 0.33
N ALA A 76 -19.84 -3.32 0.59
CA ALA A 76 -20.01 -4.72 0.18
C ALA A 76 -21.26 -5.33 0.80
N TYR A 77 -21.54 -5.06 2.06
CA TYR A 77 -22.76 -5.48 2.72
C TYR A 77 -24.02 -4.88 2.07
N ALA A 78 -24.00 -3.57 1.77
CA ALA A 78 -25.10 -2.91 1.09
C ALA A 78 -25.36 -3.47 -0.33
N LEU A 79 -24.28 -3.76 -1.08
CA LEU A 79 -24.38 -4.44 -2.39
C LEU A 79 -24.98 -5.82 -2.27
N ARG A 80 -24.59 -6.61 -1.26
CA ARG A 80 -25.17 -7.93 -1.00
C ARG A 80 -26.64 -7.84 -0.60
N ALA A 81 -27.01 -6.81 0.15
CA ALA A 81 -28.40 -6.56 0.55
C ALA A 81 -29.31 -6.07 -0.58
N GLY A 82 -28.80 -5.99 -1.82
CA GLY A 82 -29.59 -5.66 -3.02
C GLY A 82 -29.41 -4.23 -3.53
N LEU A 83 -28.46 -3.45 -2.99
CA LEU A 83 -28.15 -2.14 -3.57
C LEU A 83 -27.52 -2.31 -4.96
N GLY A 84 -28.23 -1.92 -6.01
CA GLY A 84 -27.90 -2.14 -7.42
C GLY A 84 -26.71 -1.33 -7.97
N LEU A 85 -25.72 -0.98 -7.15
CA LEU A 85 -24.57 -0.16 -7.54
C LEU A 85 -23.34 -0.96 -8.02
N LEU A 86 -23.42 -2.27 -8.11
CA LEU A 86 -22.29 -3.10 -8.57
C LEU A 86 -21.75 -2.67 -9.96
N PRO A 87 -22.60 -2.42 -10.99
CA PRO A 87 -22.11 -1.96 -12.29
C PRO A 87 -21.31 -0.64 -12.20
N PHE A 88 -21.73 0.27 -11.34
CA PHE A 88 -21.02 1.52 -11.11
C PHE A 88 -19.59 1.29 -10.54
N TYR A 89 -19.43 0.40 -9.56
CA TYR A 89 -18.09 0.07 -9.05
C TYR A 89 -17.20 -0.60 -10.10
N LEU A 90 -17.77 -1.47 -10.95
CA LEU A 90 -17.02 -2.11 -12.05
C LEU A 90 -16.53 -1.07 -13.08
N VAL A 91 -17.36 -0.09 -13.42
CA VAL A 91 -16.96 1.02 -14.30
C VAL A 91 -15.86 1.86 -13.66
N LEU A 92 -15.98 2.19 -12.37
CA LEU A 92 -14.95 2.95 -11.67
C LEU A 92 -13.60 2.22 -11.63
N MET A 93 -13.57 0.90 -11.55
CA MET A 93 -12.33 0.11 -11.60
C MET A 93 -11.65 0.17 -12.97
N ALA A 94 -12.39 0.41 -14.04
CA ALA A 94 -11.85 0.52 -15.40
C ALA A 94 -11.24 1.90 -15.68
N VAL A 95 -11.48 2.91 -14.83
CA VAL A 95 -10.94 4.26 -14.99
C VAL A 95 -9.51 4.31 -14.46
N PRO A 96 -8.49 4.62 -15.31
CA PRO A 96 -7.13 4.83 -14.84
C PRO A 96 -7.06 5.97 -13.83
N ALA A 97 -6.42 5.72 -12.67
CA ALA A 97 -6.35 6.72 -11.60
C ALA A 97 -5.64 8.02 -12.03
N GLU A 98 -4.72 7.94 -12.99
CA GLU A 98 -3.99 9.06 -13.55
C GLU A 98 -4.90 10.07 -14.25
N LEU A 99 -5.99 9.61 -14.86
CA LEU A 99 -6.97 10.49 -15.51
C LEU A 99 -7.74 11.33 -14.50
N LEU A 100 -7.87 10.85 -13.27
CA LEU A 100 -8.57 11.56 -12.19
C LEU A 100 -7.68 12.60 -11.51
N LEU A 101 -6.37 12.64 -11.79
CA LEU A 101 -5.40 13.47 -11.08
C LEU A 101 -5.75 14.97 -11.19
N VAL A 102 -6.03 15.45 -12.41
CA VAL A 102 -6.32 16.88 -12.65
C VAL A 102 -7.65 17.30 -12.05
N PRO A 103 -8.78 16.59 -12.29
CA PRO A 103 -10.04 16.95 -11.63
C PRO A 103 -9.96 16.88 -10.11
N LEU A 104 -9.27 15.88 -9.57
CA LEU A 104 -9.10 15.70 -8.13
C LEU A 104 -8.28 16.85 -7.51
N TYR A 105 -7.19 17.28 -8.18
CA TYR A 105 -6.43 18.46 -7.77
C TYR A 105 -7.33 19.70 -7.71
N GLY A 106 -8.20 19.92 -8.72
CA GLY A 106 -9.15 21.03 -8.72
C GLY A 106 -10.13 20.99 -7.54
N ILE A 107 -10.66 19.81 -7.21
CA ILE A 107 -11.54 19.61 -6.05
C ILE A 107 -10.80 19.92 -4.74
N LEU A 108 -9.61 19.33 -4.54
CA LEU A 108 -8.82 19.56 -3.33
C LEU A 108 -8.44 21.04 -3.16
N LYS A 109 -8.12 21.72 -4.26
CA LYS A 109 -7.84 23.16 -4.26
C LYS A 109 -9.06 23.98 -3.84
N SER A 110 -10.24 23.68 -4.38
CA SER A 110 -11.48 24.40 -4.05
C SER A 110 -11.89 24.19 -2.59
N LEU A 111 -11.53 23.02 -2.00
CA LEU A 111 -11.77 22.70 -0.61
C LEU A 111 -10.65 23.19 0.34
N SER A 112 -9.60 23.86 -0.18
CA SER A 112 -8.42 24.29 0.59
C SER A 112 -7.72 23.14 1.30
N LEU A 113 -7.70 21.95 0.70
CA LEU A 113 -7.09 20.73 1.26
C LEU A 113 -5.67 20.46 0.73
N LEU A 114 -5.19 21.19 -0.30
CA LEU A 114 -3.81 21.03 -0.77
C LEU A 114 -2.82 21.25 0.38
N ASP A 115 -1.67 20.61 0.31
CA ASP A 115 -0.63 20.67 1.35
C ASP A 115 -1.11 20.22 2.74
N THR A 116 -2.03 19.26 2.80
CA THR A 116 -2.51 18.66 4.06
C THR A 116 -2.47 17.15 4.02
N VAL A 117 -2.49 16.52 5.21
CA VAL A 117 -2.65 15.06 5.34
C VAL A 117 -3.99 14.58 4.76
N LEU A 118 -5.04 15.42 4.84
CA LEU A 118 -6.36 15.08 4.32
C LEU A 118 -6.36 14.94 2.80
N ALA A 119 -5.55 15.72 2.07
CA ALA A 119 -5.36 15.54 0.64
C ALA A 119 -4.80 14.17 0.29
N LEU A 120 -3.95 13.60 1.14
CA LEU A 120 -3.33 12.29 0.93
C LEU A 120 -4.24 11.13 1.38
N LEU A 121 -5.23 11.38 2.23
CA LEU A 121 -6.03 10.35 2.89
C LEU A 121 -7.44 10.24 2.31
N LEU A 122 -8.18 11.37 2.17
CA LEU A 122 -9.59 11.36 1.82
C LEU A 122 -9.90 10.76 0.45
N PRO A 123 -9.15 11.06 -0.64
CA PRO A 123 -9.41 10.49 -1.95
C PRO A 123 -9.29 8.97 -2.00
N PHE A 124 -8.54 8.40 -1.07
CA PHE A 124 -8.31 6.96 -0.96
C PHE A 124 -9.17 6.30 0.14
N ALA A 125 -10.08 7.02 0.78
CA ALA A 125 -10.92 6.49 1.85
C ALA A 125 -11.84 5.34 1.41
N ALA A 126 -12.14 5.24 0.11
CA ALA A 126 -12.88 4.14 -0.49
C ALA A 126 -12.17 3.67 -1.76
N SER A 127 -12.10 2.37 -1.97
CA SER A 127 -11.52 1.75 -3.16
C SER A 127 -12.55 0.83 -3.82
N PRO A 128 -12.95 1.09 -5.08
CA PRO A 128 -13.84 0.20 -5.81
C PRO A 128 -13.33 -1.24 -5.87
N PHE A 129 -12.02 -1.42 -6.03
CA PHE A 129 -11.38 -2.73 -6.05
C PHE A 129 -11.52 -3.47 -4.70
N VAL A 130 -11.24 -2.79 -3.58
CA VAL A 130 -11.37 -3.39 -2.24
C VAL A 130 -12.83 -3.72 -1.92
N ILE A 131 -13.76 -2.81 -2.29
CA ILE A 131 -15.21 -3.04 -2.14
C ILE A 131 -15.64 -4.28 -2.92
N TYR A 132 -15.18 -4.42 -4.17
CA TYR A 132 -15.51 -5.57 -5.02
C TYR A 132 -14.96 -6.88 -4.44
N LEU A 133 -13.72 -6.92 -3.99
CA LEU A 133 -13.14 -8.12 -3.36
C LEU A 133 -13.94 -8.57 -2.14
N VAL A 134 -14.27 -7.64 -1.25
CA VAL A 134 -15.04 -7.92 -0.04
C VAL A 134 -16.46 -8.36 -0.39
N TYR A 135 -17.08 -7.73 -1.40
CA TYR A 135 -18.38 -8.11 -1.91
C TYR A 135 -18.40 -9.57 -2.43
N GLN A 136 -17.40 -9.96 -3.23
CA GLN A 136 -17.29 -11.33 -3.73
C GLN A 136 -17.14 -12.34 -2.59
N ALA A 137 -16.31 -12.03 -1.60
CA ALA A 137 -16.18 -12.88 -0.43
C ALA A 137 -17.48 -13.00 0.38
N MET A 138 -18.20 -11.88 0.55
CA MET A 138 -19.53 -11.92 1.21
C MET A 138 -20.53 -12.70 0.39
N ARG A 139 -20.50 -12.61 -0.94
CA ARG A 139 -21.41 -13.32 -1.83
C ARG A 139 -21.18 -14.84 -1.80
N ALA A 140 -19.96 -15.28 -1.55
CA ALA A 140 -19.63 -16.71 -1.42
C ALA A 140 -20.21 -17.37 -0.14
N VAL A 141 -20.64 -16.57 0.86
CA VAL A 141 -21.29 -17.09 2.05
C VAL A 141 -22.72 -17.56 1.70
N PRO A 142 -23.12 -18.82 2.01
CA PRO A 142 -24.45 -19.34 1.69
C PRO A 142 -25.57 -18.45 2.24
N GLU A 143 -26.63 -18.24 1.44
CA GLU A 143 -27.75 -17.38 1.86
C GLU A 143 -28.57 -18.06 2.97
N GLU A 144 -28.63 -19.41 2.97
CA GLU A 144 -29.34 -20.21 3.98
C GLU A 144 -28.82 -19.88 5.41
N LEU A 145 -27.52 -19.61 5.55
CA LEU A 145 -26.93 -19.21 6.82
C LEU A 145 -27.48 -17.87 7.30
N LEU A 146 -27.65 -16.91 6.38
CA LEU A 146 -28.17 -15.59 6.71
C LEU A 146 -29.67 -15.62 6.95
N GLU A 147 -30.42 -16.45 6.22
CA GLU A 147 -31.84 -16.65 6.43
C GLU A 147 -32.12 -17.28 7.78
N ALA A 148 -31.39 -18.35 8.15
CA ALA A 148 -31.48 -18.96 9.47
C ALA A 148 -31.24 -17.94 10.59
N ALA A 149 -30.16 -17.12 10.45
CA ALA A 149 -29.88 -16.08 11.42
C ALA A 149 -30.99 -15.00 11.51
N ARG A 150 -31.62 -14.65 10.37
CA ARG A 150 -32.76 -13.72 10.35
C ARG A 150 -33.97 -14.30 11.05
N LEU A 151 -34.25 -15.61 10.88
CA LEU A 151 -35.31 -16.31 11.59
C LEU A 151 -35.07 -16.31 13.10
N ASP A 152 -33.81 -16.39 13.53
CA ASP A 152 -33.38 -16.25 14.94
C ASP A 152 -33.40 -14.77 15.43
N GLY A 153 -33.91 -13.84 14.63
CA GLY A 153 -34.03 -12.43 15.00
C GLY A 153 -32.75 -11.58 14.79
N ALA A 154 -31.75 -12.06 14.01
CA ALA A 154 -30.56 -11.28 13.74
C ALA A 154 -30.83 -10.07 12.84
N GLY A 155 -30.64 -8.88 13.39
CA GLY A 155 -30.66 -7.63 12.61
C GLY A 155 -29.36 -7.41 11.81
N HIS A 156 -29.35 -6.37 10.96
CA HIS A 156 -28.22 -6.04 10.05
C HIS A 156 -26.85 -5.97 10.74
N ARG A 157 -26.79 -5.44 11.95
CA ARG A 157 -25.51 -5.35 12.71
C ARG A 157 -24.97 -6.74 13.07
N VAL A 158 -25.85 -7.67 13.47
CA VAL A 158 -25.46 -9.04 13.80
C VAL A 158 -25.01 -9.77 12.55
N LEU A 159 -25.78 -9.69 11.45
CA LEU A 159 -25.41 -10.27 10.17
C LEU A 159 -24.04 -9.77 9.68
N LEU A 160 -23.80 -8.47 9.73
CA LEU A 160 -22.55 -7.89 9.26
C LEU A 160 -21.37 -8.23 10.18
N PHE A 161 -21.45 -7.93 11.48
CA PHE A 161 -20.27 -7.97 12.36
C PHE A 161 -20.06 -9.35 13.03
N ARG A 162 -21.11 -10.15 13.22
CA ARG A 162 -20.98 -11.47 13.87
C ARG A 162 -20.94 -12.63 12.89
N ILE A 163 -21.41 -12.45 11.64
CA ILE A 163 -21.45 -13.52 10.66
C ILE A 163 -20.54 -13.20 9.48
N LEU A 164 -20.84 -12.16 8.70
CA LEU A 164 -20.12 -11.88 7.46
C LEU A 164 -18.69 -11.43 7.70
N PHE A 165 -18.45 -10.51 8.63
CA PHE A 165 -17.09 -10.02 8.93
C PHE A 165 -16.12 -11.15 9.33
N PRO A 166 -16.44 -12.07 10.27
CA PRO A 166 -15.55 -13.16 10.60
C PRO A 166 -15.28 -14.10 9.43
N LEU A 167 -16.32 -14.44 8.63
CA LEU A 167 -16.20 -15.32 7.49
C LEU A 167 -15.38 -14.71 6.33
N THR A 168 -15.47 -13.40 6.14
CA THR A 168 -14.71 -12.69 5.10
C THR A 168 -13.36 -12.12 5.58
N ARG A 169 -12.98 -12.38 6.83
CA ARG A 169 -11.73 -11.89 7.43
C ARG A 169 -10.48 -12.24 6.62
N PRO A 170 -10.31 -13.45 6.05
CA PRO A 170 -9.13 -13.76 5.23
C PRO A 170 -9.01 -12.81 4.02
N THR A 171 -10.13 -12.57 3.32
CA THR A 171 -10.17 -11.64 2.18
C THR A 171 -9.91 -10.20 2.59
N LEU A 172 -10.45 -9.76 3.75
CA LEU A 172 -10.15 -8.42 4.29
C LEU A 172 -8.66 -8.23 4.56
N VAL A 173 -7.99 -9.25 5.11
CA VAL A 173 -6.53 -9.19 5.34
C VAL A 173 -5.79 -9.10 4.01
N ALA A 174 -6.13 -9.93 3.03
CA ALA A 174 -5.50 -9.90 1.71
C ALA A 174 -5.72 -8.55 1.00
N ALA A 175 -6.95 -8.03 1.02
CA ALA A 175 -7.29 -6.72 0.48
C ALA A 175 -6.52 -5.59 1.17
N GLY A 176 -6.34 -5.68 2.50
CA GLY A 176 -5.55 -4.73 3.28
C GLY A 176 -4.08 -4.71 2.89
N VAL A 177 -3.47 -5.89 2.67
CA VAL A 177 -2.07 -6.00 2.22
C VAL A 177 -1.90 -5.37 0.83
N LEU A 178 -2.81 -5.69 -0.11
CA LEU A 178 -2.77 -5.13 -1.46
C LEU A 178 -2.97 -3.62 -1.46
N SER A 179 -3.93 -3.14 -0.67
CA SER A 179 -4.21 -1.71 -0.49
C SER A 179 -3.00 -0.98 0.10
N PHE A 180 -2.37 -1.56 1.13
CA PHE A 180 -1.16 -0.99 1.71
C PHE A 180 -0.04 -0.88 0.68
N ALA A 181 0.25 -1.95 -0.04
CA ALA A 181 1.29 -1.97 -1.07
C ALA A 181 1.03 -0.94 -2.18
N ALA A 182 -0.21 -0.83 -2.64
CA ALA A 182 -0.61 0.15 -3.65
C ALA A 182 -0.40 1.59 -3.16
N HIS A 183 -0.85 1.90 -1.94
CA HIS A 183 -0.73 3.25 -1.39
C HIS A 183 0.70 3.60 -0.98
N TRP A 184 1.45 2.63 -0.43
CA TRP A 184 2.86 2.80 -0.05
C TRP A 184 3.74 3.21 -1.23
N ASN A 185 3.49 2.64 -2.41
CA ASN A 185 4.28 2.91 -3.63
C ASN A 185 3.82 4.15 -4.41
N LEU A 186 2.84 4.88 -3.90
CA LEU A 186 2.29 6.05 -4.60
C LEU A 186 3.29 7.21 -4.58
N VAL A 187 3.69 7.67 -5.77
CA VAL A 187 4.64 8.80 -5.94
C VAL A 187 3.97 9.98 -6.64
N LEU A 188 3.33 9.71 -7.78
CA LEU A 188 2.83 10.78 -8.66
C LEU A 188 1.77 11.64 -7.97
N TYR A 189 0.76 11.03 -7.38
CA TYR A 189 -0.34 11.73 -6.72
C TYR A 189 0.15 12.61 -5.56
N PRO A 190 0.90 12.10 -4.56
CA PRO A 190 1.43 12.93 -3.47
C PRO A 190 2.25 14.13 -3.98
N ARG A 191 3.04 13.95 -5.02
CA ARG A 191 3.85 15.04 -5.60
C ARG A 191 3.03 16.15 -6.23
N VAL A 192 1.83 15.86 -6.71
CA VAL A 192 0.94 16.85 -7.32
C VAL A 192 0.16 17.63 -6.27
N VAL A 193 -0.28 16.96 -5.19
CA VAL A 193 -1.18 17.58 -4.20
C VAL A 193 -0.48 18.15 -2.97
N VAL A 194 0.82 17.81 -2.78
CA VAL A 194 1.63 18.24 -1.63
C VAL A 194 2.96 18.82 -2.10
N SER A 195 3.15 20.11 -1.86
CA SER A 195 4.39 20.85 -2.09
C SER A 195 5.27 20.93 -0.82
N ASP A 196 4.64 20.93 0.36
CA ASP A 196 5.32 21.04 1.65
C ASP A 196 6.09 19.75 2.00
N PRO A 197 7.43 19.83 2.18
CA PRO A 197 8.26 18.66 2.52
C PRO A 197 7.87 17.93 3.80
N ARG A 198 7.12 18.58 4.71
CA ARG A 198 6.65 17.97 5.96
C ARG A 198 5.66 16.84 5.71
N PHE A 199 4.92 16.88 4.60
CA PHE A 199 3.92 15.88 4.24
C PHE A 199 4.38 14.95 3.10
N TRP A 200 5.67 14.96 2.76
CA TRP A 200 6.19 14.03 1.77
C TRP A 200 6.23 12.60 2.31
N THR A 201 5.67 11.69 1.54
CA THR A 201 5.83 10.26 1.80
C THR A 201 7.29 9.84 1.56
N VAL A 202 7.70 8.71 2.13
CA VAL A 202 9.05 8.17 1.93
C VAL A 202 9.38 7.97 0.45
N GLN A 203 8.41 7.55 -0.37
CA GLN A 203 8.59 7.35 -1.81
C GLN A 203 8.76 8.69 -2.55
N THR A 204 7.96 9.70 -2.19
CA THR A 204 8.09 11.06 -2.74
C THR A 204 9.45 11.66 -2.37
N TRP A 205 9.84 11.50 -1.12
CA TRP A 205 11.12 11.97 -0.61
C TRP A 205 12.32 11.23 -1.27
N LEU A 206 12.22 9.93 -1.54
CA LEU A 206 13.26 9.17 -2.27
C LEU A 206 13.54 9.77 -3.65
N THR A 207 12.52 10.21 -4.36
CA THR A 207 12.71 10.86 -5.67
C THR A 207 13.40 12.21 -5.55
N ASP A 208 13.21 12.91 -4.44
CA ASP A 208 13.91 14.16 -4.16
C ASP A 208 15.36 13.91 -3.70
N LEU A 209 15.57 12.91 -2.86
CA LEU A 209 16.91 12.48 -2.44
C LEU A 209 17.78 12.12 -3.65
N GLN A 210 17.23 11.41 -4.63
CA GLN A 210 17.93 11.05 -5.87
C GLN A 210 18.31 12.30 -6.70
N ARG A 211 17.49 13.35 -6.68
CA ARG A 211 17.81 14.61 -7.34
C ARG A 211 18.91 15.38 -6.62
N LYS A 212 18.87 15.34 -5.29
CA LYS A 212 19.85 16.05 -4.43
C LYS A 212 21.22 15.38 -4.45
N TYR A 213 21.26 14.04 -4.51
CA TYR A 213 22.47 13.22 -4.44
C TYR A 213 22.50 12.19 -5.59
N PRO A 214 22.59 12.61 -6.86
CA PRO A 214 22.44 11.72 -8.00
C PRO A 214 23.55 10.66 -8.13
N THR A 215 24.70 10.88 -7.48
CA THR A 215 25.87 9.99 -7.53
C THR A 215 26.17 9.27 -6.21
N ASP A 216 25.44 9.56 -5.13
CA ASP A 216 25.62 8.89 -3.83
C ASP A 216 24.85 7.56 -3.78
N TRP A 217 25.35 6.58 -4.53
CA TRP A 217 24.73 5.26 -4.63
C TRP A 217 24.61 4.53 -3.31
N GLY A 218 25.52 4.78 -2.35
CA GLY A 218 25.46 4.21 -1.00
C GLY A 218 24.23 4.71 -0.24
N LEU A 219 24.07 6.04 -0.18
CA LEU A 219 22.93 6.69 0.48
C LEU A 219 21.60 6.32 -0.17
N LEU A 220 21.53 6.34 -1.51
CA LEU A 220 20.34 5.99 -2.26
C LEU A 220 19.95 4.52 -2.08
N SER A 221 20.93 3.61 -2.09
CA SER A 221 20.70 2.19 -1.85
C SER A 221 20.23 1.90 -0.43
N ALA A 222 20.80 2.58 0.57
CA ALA A 222 20.37 2.47 1.97
C ALA A 222 18.92 2.96 2.13
N ALA A 223 18.56 4.10 1.52
CA ALA A 223 17.22 4.64 1.56
C ALA A 223 16.21 3.71 0.89
N ALA A 224 16.52 3.19 -0.30
CA ALA A 224 15.67 2.28 -1.04
C ALA A 224 15.50 0.95 -0.30
N LEU A 225 16.58 0.34 0.19
CA LEU A 225 16.55 -0.91 0.95
C LEU A 225 15.64 -0.80 2.19
N LEU A 226 15.83 0.24 3.00
CA LEU A 226 15.02 0.45 4.21
C LEU A 226 13.56 0.79 3.88
N SER A 227 13.29 1.44 2.75
CA SER A 227 11.92 1.72 2.30
C SER A 227 11.18 0.49 1.79
N VAL A 228 11.89 -0.54 1.34
CA VAL A 228 11.27 -1.81 0.92
C VAL A 228 10.89 -2.69 2.13
N LEU A 229 11.58 -2.56 3.26
CA LEU A 229 11.38 -3.44 4.42
C LEU A 229 9.92 -3.50 4.90
N PRO A 230 9.15 -2.40 5.04
CA PRO A 230 7.77 -2.50 5.51
C PRO A 230 6.89 -3.37 4.62
N ILE A 231 6.99 -3.22 3.29
CA ILE A 231 6.22 -4.05 2.34
C ILE A 231 6.70 -5.50 2.39
N ALA A 232 8.02 -5.72 2.40
CA ALA A 232 8.58 -7.06 2.45
C ALA A 232 8.14 -7.81 3.72
N LEU A 233 8.20 -7.16 4.88
CA LEU A 233 7.74 -7.72 6.15
C LEU A 233 6.24 -8.01 6.13
N LEU A 234 5.44 -7.06 5.62
CA LEU A 234 4.00 -7.25 5.48
C LEU A 234 3.68 -8.46 4.59
N TYR A 235 4.36 -8.57 3.44
CA TYR A 235 4.18 -9.71 2.54
C TYR A 235 4.57 -11.03 3.20
N LEU A 236 5.75 -11.13 3.82
CA LEU A 236 6.23 -12.35 4.49
C LEU A 236 5.27 -12.83 5.60
N VAL A 237 4.67 -11.90 6.34
CA VAL A 237 3.72 -12.24 7.42
C VAL A 237 2.38 -12.74 6.85
N PHE A 238 1.93 -12.21 5.72
CA PHE A 238 0.58 -12.44 5.19
C PHE A 238 0.54 -13.19 3.86
N GLU A 239 1.69 -13.63 3.29
CA GLU A 239 1.78 -14.27 1.96
C GLU A 239 0.78 -15.40 1.78
N ARG A 240 0.66 -16.32 2.77
CA ARG A 240 -0.24 -17.46 2.72
C ARG A 240 -1.71 -17.05 2.58
N ARG A 241 -2.11 -15.95 3.23
CA ARG A 241 -3.49 -15.45 3.18
C ARG A 241 -3.77 -14.75 1.85
N VAL A 242 -2.79 -14.01 1.34
CA VAL A 242 -2.89 -13.35 0.03
C VAL A 242 -3.04 -14.41 -1.06
N VAL A 243 -2.17 -15.42 -1.09
CA VAL A 243 -2.19 -16.49 -2.10
C VAL A 243 -3.51 -17.28 -2.03
N ALA A 244 -3.93 -17.70 -0.83
CA ALA A 244 -5.17 -18.46 -0.66
C ALA A 244 -6.41 -17.73 -1.19
N THR A 245 -6.50 -16.41 -0.99
CA THR A 245 -7.64 -15.61 -1.48
C THR A 245 -7.73 -15.61 -3.01
N PHE A 246 -6.60 -15.62 -3.71
CA PHE A 246 -6.58 -15.69 -5.18
C PHE A 246 -6.85 -17.10 -5.71
N GLU A 247 -6.38 -18.14 -5.03
CA GLU A 247 -6.67 -19.53 -5.41
C GLU A 247 -8.16 -19.89 -5.28
N GLU A 248 -8.84 -19.40 -4.24
CA GLU A 248 -10.29 -19.56 -4.06
C GLU A 248 -11.07 -18.80 -5.14
N GLY A 249 -10.64 -17.60 -5.53
CA GLY A 249 -11.27 -16.83 -6.60
C GLY A 249 -11.15 -17.44 -8.00
N LEU A 250 -10.17 -18.34 -8.24
CA LEU A 250 -9.99 -19.03 -9.52
C LEU A 250 -10.81 -20.33 -9.62
N LYS A 251 -11.36 -20.84 -8.53
CA LYS A 251 -12.13 -22.09 -8.47
C LYS A 251 -13.65 -21.90 -8.52
N GLY A 252 -14.13 -20.68 -8.49
CA GLY A 252 -15.55 -20.30 -8.62
C GLY A 252 -15.83 -19.56 -9.90
#